data_b44244cd75b24f89776d5547be86776b
#
_entry.id   b44244cd75b24f89776d5547be86776b
#
_cell.length_a   1.000
_cell.length_b   1.000
_cell.length_c   1.000
_cell.angle_alpha   90.00
_cell.angle_beta   90.00
_cell.angle_gamma   90.00
#
_symmetry.space_group_name_H-M   'P 1'
#
loop_
_entity.id
_entity.type
_entity.pdbx_description
1 polymer ?
#
loop_
_entity_poly.entity_id
_entity_poly.type
_entity_poly.pdbx_seq_one_letter_code
_entity_poly.pdbx_strand_id
1 'polypeptide(L)'
;MGFYLLENENPNAALRENGKKGYYYPRRSRDIQGIVVHTAEGGREALGIAKYFAKTDRPASAHSVVDDKNIINLLPDDYTGFHVRGHNSNTLGIELAYFASEWGLDKEYEDAVVAMAAKWCAEKVELYNITPRRLNREEWLAGKQGFISHAELDPSRRTDPGMNFPWEQFFTLIKGKAYRKAKRQAPKWQGNVFYVMAPYMRGPDIEQWQDAAGGLTVDGIYGKNSAKRCMAIQKSSGLVQDGMVGPQTWYATFGIVEE
;
A
#
# COMPACT_ATOMS: atom_id res chain seq x y z
N MET A 1 6.08 -8.17 -17.55
CA MET A 1 5.52 -7.23 -16.56
C MET A 1 5.72 -5.84 -17.12
N GLY A 2 4.71 -5.34 -17.82
CA GLY A 2 4.83 -4.03 -18.46
C GLY A 2 4.44 -2.95 -17.49
N PHE A 3 5.39 -2.23 -16.91
CA PHE A 3 5.16 -0.85 -16.56
C PHE A 3 5.10 -0.11 -17.90
N TYR A 4 3.93 0.15 -18.40
CA TYR A 4 3.78 1.20 -19.38
C TYR A 4 3.81 2.53 -18.62
N LEU A 5 5.04 2.96 -18.26
CA LEU A 5 5.34 4.35 -18.40
C LEU A 5 5.14 4.62 -19.88
N LEU A 6 4.07 5.32 -20.23
CA LEU A 6 4.00 6.01 -21.49
C LEU A 6 5.02 7.15 -21.42
N GLU A 7 6.31 6.80 -21.54
CA GLU A 7 7.41 7.77 -21.50
C GLU A 7 7.31 8.80 -22.63
N ASN A 8 6.46 8.56 -23.63
CA ASN A 8 6.23 9.47 -24.75
C ASN A 8 4.78 9.98 -24.89
N GLU A 9 3.85 9.49 -24.07
CA GLU A 9 2.52 10.07 -23.93
C GLU A 9 2.27 10.27 -22.44
N ASN A 10 2.94 11.25 -21.84
CA ASN A 10 2.59 11.74 -20.52
C ASN A 10 1.13 12.19 -20.58
N PRO A 11 0.16 11.53 -19.90
CA PRO A 11 -1.24 11.97 -19.88
C PRO A 11 -1.38 13.41 -19.38
N ASN A 12 -0.42 13.85 -18.53
CA ASN A 12 -0.32 15.25 -18.11
C ASN A 12 0.15 16.18 -19.23
N ALA A 13 0.97 15.71 -20.17
CA ALA A 13 1.34 16.48 -21.35
C ALA A 13 0.14 16.61 -22.32
N ALA A 14 -0.62 15.52 -22.52
CA ALA A 14 -1.85 15.57 -23.32
C ALA A 14 -2.91 16.51 -22.73
N LEU A 15 -3.02 16.59 -21.40
CA LEU A 15 -3.85 17.58 -20.71
C LEU A 15 -3.35 19.02 -20.92
N ARG A 16 -2.05 19.22 -21.20
CA ARG A 16 -1.46 20.54 -21.49
C ARG A 16 -1.45 20.90 -22.97
N GLU A 17 -1.22 19.95 -23.87
CA GLU A 17 -1.13 20.18 -25.31
C GLU A 17 -2.44 20.70 -25.92
N ASN A 18 -3.58 20.38 -25.33
CA ASN A 18 -4.87 20.89 -25.80
C ASN A 18 -5.24 22.28 -25.26
N GLY A 19 -4.33 23.01 -24.61
CA GLY A 19 -4.57 24.31 -24.04
C GLY A 19 -5.60 24.38 -22.92
N LYS A 20 -6.12 23.23 -22.50
CA LYS A 20 -7.06 23.08 -21.39
C LYS A 20 -6.29 22.92 -20.10
N LYS A 21 -6.69 23.64 -19.05
CA LYS A 21 -6.15 23.44 -17.70
C LYS A 21 -6.46 22.01 -17.29
N GLY A 22 -5.40 21.20 -17.05
CA GLY A 22 -5.57 19.88 -16.46
C GLY A 22 -6.34 19.99 -15.13
N TYR A 23 -7.24 19.05 -14.88
CA TYR A 23 -8.05 19.06 -13.66
C TYR A 23 -7.26 18.50 -12.49
N TYR A 24 -6.23 19.22 -12.06
CA TYR A 24 -5.39 18.93 -10.90
C TYR A 24 -4.73 20.22 -10.41
N TYR A 25 -4.25 20.20 -9.17
CA TYR A 25 -3.32 21.23 -8.70
C TYR A 25 -1.91 20.63 -8.60
N PRO A 26 -0.89 21.28 -9.17
CA PRO A 26 0.49 20.92 -8.93
C PRO A 26 0.82 21.22 -7.47
N ARG A 27 1.26 20.21 -6.75
CA ARG A 27 1.48 20.17 -5.30
C ARG A 27 0.20 19.99 -4.47
N ARG A 28 0.37 19.32 -3.35
CA ARG A 28 -0.66 19.13 -2.35
C ARG A 28 -0.59 20.25 -1.32
N SER A 29 -1.75 20.60 -0.79
CA SER A 29 -1.86 21.52 0.34
C SER A 29 -1.90 20.79 1.71
N ARG A 30 -1.96 19.48 1.71
CA ARG A 30 -2.06 18.62 2.90
C ARG A 30 -1.31 17.31 2.70
N ASP A 31 -0.86 16.69 3.79
CA ASP A 31 -0.32 15.35 3.79
C ASP A 31 -1.37 14.32 3.36
N ILE A 32 -0.89 13.22 2.79
CA ILE A 32 -1.75 12.12 2.35
C ILE A 32 -2.28 11.39 3.59
N GLN A 33 -3.58 11.46 3.79
CA GLN A 33 -4.30 10.76 4.85
C GLN A 33 -4.64 9.33 4.43
N GLY A 34 -4.91 9.11 3.14
CA GLY A 34 -5.28 7.79 2.68
C GLY A 34 -5.60 7.69 1.20
N ILE A 35 -6.16 6.55 0.83
CA ILE A 35 -6.49 6.21 -0.55
C ILE A 35 -8.00 6.08 -0.70
N VAL A 36 -8.55 6.75 -1.71
CA VAL A 36 -9.94 6.56 -2.14
C VAL A 36 -9.98 5.56 -3.28
N VAL A 37 -10.78 4.52 -3.09
CA VAL A 37 -10.98 3.47 -4.10
C VAL A 37 -12.23 3.77 -4.90
N HIS A 38 -12.08 3.77 -6.23
CA HIS A 38 -13.13 4.03 -7.20
C HIS A 38 -13.31 2.86 -8.17
N THR A 39 -14.48 2.75 -8.78
CA THR A 39 -14.67 2.08 -10.07
C THR A 39 -14.95 3.13 -11.13
N ALA A 40 -14.32 2.98 -12.30
CA ALA A 40 -14.32 4.04 -13.32
C ALA A 40 -15.65 4.17 -14.07
N GLU A 41 -16.53 3.17 -14.00
CA GLU A 41 -17.85 3.13 -14.67
C GLU A 41 -17.76 3.36 -16.20
N GLY A 42 -16.60 3.07 -16.80
CA GLY A 42 -16.30 3.41 -18.19
C GLY A 42 -15.74 2.27 -19.04
N GLY A 43 -15.80 1.03 -18.53
CA GLY A 43 -15.29 -0.15 -19.21
C GLY A 43 -14.22 -0.90 -18.43
N ARG A 44 -13.59 -1.90 -19.09
CA ARG A 44 -12.62 -2.82 -18.47
C ARG A 44 -11.20 -2.64 -18.97
N GLU A 45 -10.89 -1.54 -19.65
CA GLU A 45 -9.55 -1.25 -20.18
C GLU A 45 -8.98 0.03 -19.54
N ALA A 46 -7.90 -0.10 -18.79
CA ALA A 46 -7.25 1.04 -18.13
C ALA A 46 -6.79 2.11 -19.11
N LEU A 47 -6.30 1.73 -20.29
CA LEU A 47 -5.85 2.67 -21.31
C LEU A 47 -7.01 3.52 -21.88
N GLY A 48 -8.19 2.92 -22.09
CA GLY A 48 -9.38 3.64 -22.52
C GLY A 48 -9.80 4.71 -21.52
N ILE A 49 -9.81 4.36 -20.23
CA ILE A 49 -10.14 5.26 -19.12
C ILE A 49 -9.07 6.35 -18.96
N ALA A 50 -7.79 6.01 -19.07
CA ALA A 50 -6.69 6.97 -19.02
C ALA A 50 -6.83 8.02 -20.14
N LYS A 51 -7.13 7.59 -21.38
CA LYS A 51 -7.41 8.49 -22.52
C LYS A 51 -8.64 9.36 -22.28
N TYR A 52 -9.67 8.84 -21.62
CA TYR A 52 -10.82 9.63 -21.22
C TYR A 52 -10.41 10.77 -20.26
N PHE A 53 -9.66 10.47 -19.19
CA PHE A 53 -9.17 11.51 -18.27
C PHE A 53 -8.28 12.54 -18.97
N ALA A 54 -7.49 12.12 -19.94
CA ALA A 54 -6.65 13.04 -20.71
C ALA A 54 -7.43 13.99 -21.64
N LYS A 55 -8.65 13.62 -22.07
CA LYS A 55 -9.43 14.35 -23.09
C LYS A 55 -10.71 14.97 -22.56
N THR A 56 -11.20 14.55 -21.39
CA THR A 56 -12.48 14.98 -20.86
C THR A 56 -12.50 16.47 -20.51
N ASP A 57 -13.62 17.12 -20.79
CA ASP A 57 -13.92 18.49 -20.33
C ASP A 57 -14.54 18.53 -18.93
N ARG A 58 -14.80 17.35 -18.33
CA ARG A 58 -15.27 17.27 -16.96
C ARG A 58 -14.11 17.44 -15.99
N PRO A 59 -14.29 18.20 -14.89
CA PRO A 59 -13.25 18.36 -13.88
C PRO A 59 -13.06 17.07 -13.07
N ALA A 60 -12.35 16.12 -13.65
CA ALA A 60 -12.06 14.82 -13.06
C ALA A 60 -10.63 14.37 -13.40
N SER A 61 -9.94 13.80 -12.44
CA SER A 61 -8.64 13.12 -12.59
C SER A 61 -8.38 12.19 -11.41
N ALA A 62 -7.58 11.16 -11.61
CA ALA A 62 -7.14 10.23 -10.58
C ALA A 62 -5.61 10.08 -10.60
N HIS A 63 -5.01 9.43 -9.60
CA HIS A 63 -3.57 9.20 -9.58
C HIS A 63 -3.20 7.98 -10.41
N SER A 64 -4.07 6.97 -10.43
CA SER A 64 -3.86 5.76 -11.23
C SER A 64 -5.17 5.16 -11.71
N VAL A 65 -5.10 4.45 -12.83
CA VAL A 65 -6.14 3.55 -13.33
C VAL A 65 -5.54 2.16 -13.45
N VAL A 66 -6.32 1.13 -13.10
CA VAL A 66 -5.88 -0.27 -13.21
C VAL A 66 -6.94 -1.12 -13.91
N ASP A 67 -6.50 -2.08 -14.72
CA ASP A 67 -7.30 -3.19 -15.22
C ASP A 67 -6.72 -4.54 -14.75
N ASP A 68 -7.11 -5.63 -15.36
CA ASP A 68 -6.64 -6.99 -15.03
C ASP A 68 -5.14 -7.22 -15.33
N LYS A 69 -4.50 -6.37 -16.13
CA LYS A 69 -3.11 -6.52 -16.62
C LYS A 69 -2.24 -5.30 -16.38
N ASN A 70 -2.83 -4.11 -16.35
CA ASN A 70 -2.09 -2.86 -16.43
C ASN A 70 -2.32 -1.97 -15.21
N ILE A 71 -1.27 -1.23 -14.85
CA ILE A 71 -1.34 -0.07 -13.94
C ILE A 71 -0.88 1.14 -14.74
N ILE A 72 -1.74 2.13 -14.91
CA ILE A 72 -1.43 3.37 -15.62
C ILE A 72 -1.43 4.51 -14.61
N ASN A 73 -0.26 5.06 -14.31
CA ASN A 73 -0.15 6.23 -13.46
C ASN A 73 -0.46 7.49 -14.27
N LEU A 74 -1.41 8.29 -13.79
CA LEU A 74 -1.90 9.50 -14.44
C LEU A 74 -1.32 10.77 -13.83
N LEU A 75 -1.26 10.84 -12.49
CA LEU A 75 -0.75 11.99 -11.75
C LEU A 75 0.34 11.56 -10.78
N PRO A 76 1.38 12.38 -10.59
CA PRO A 76 2.32 12.23 -9.49
C PRO A 76 1.60 12.30 -8.14
N ASP A 77 2.11 11.59 -7.15
CA ASP A 77 1.50 11.51 -5.81
C ASP A 77 1.48 12.85 -5.08
N ASP A 78 2.42 13.75 -5.39
CA ASP A 78 2.49 15.11 -4.85
C ASP A 78 1.50 16.09 -5.51
N TYR A 79 0.74 15.65 -6.50
CA TYR A 79 -0.32 16.43 -7.13
C TYR A 79 -1.67 16.16 -6.45
N THR A 80 -2.56 17.14 -6.49
CA THR A 80 -3.94 17.01 -6.04
C THR A 80 -4.83 16.66 -7.22
N GLY A 81 -5.29 15.41 -7.31
CA GLY A 81 -6.26 14.97 -8.31
C GLY A 81 -7.69 15.44 -7.99
N PHE A 82 -8.56 15.47 -8.98
CA PHE A 82 -9.98 15.84 -8.82
C PHE A 82 -10.85 14.58 -8.91
N HIS A 83 -10.83 13.76 -7.85
CA HIS A 83 -11.56 12.48 -7.81
C HIS A 83 -12.59 12.38 -6.67
N VAL A 84 -12.45 13.19 -5.61
CA VAL A 84 -13.36 13.16 -4.47
C VAL A 84 -13.57 14.57 -3.90
N ARG A 85 -14.73 15.14 -4.14
CA ARG A 85 -15.06 16.51 -3.74
C ARG A 85 -14.85 16.72 -2.22
N GLY A 86 -14.10 17.77 -1.87
CA GLY A 86 -13.83 18.15 -0.48
C GLY A 86 -12.65 17.42 0.17
N HIS A 87 -12.16 16.33 -0.45
CA HIS A 87 -11.09 15.50 0.10
C HIS A 87 -9.91 15.27 -0.86
N ASN A 88 -9.87 15.97 -1.99
CA ASN A 88 -8.83 15.82 -3.01
C ASN A 88 -7.42 16.05 -2.49
N SER A 89 -7.24 17.04 -1.60
CA SER A 89 -5.92 17.52 -1.18
C SER A 89 -5.18 16.56 -0.23
N ASN A 90 -5.89 15.65 0.41
CA ASN A 90 -5.33 14.70 1.39
C ASN A 90 -5.53 13.23 0.99
N THR A 91 -5.86 12.97 -0.29
CA THR A 91 -6.09 11.61 -0.80
C THR A 91 -5.28 11.32 -2.05
N LEU A 92 -4.97 10.03 -2.24
CA LEU A 92 -4.68 9.44 -3.54
C LEU A 92 -5.94 8.76 -4.06
N GLY A 93 -6.23 8.88 -5.36
CA GLY A 93 -7.35 8.21 -6.01
C GLY A 93 -6.87 7.10 -6.93
N ILE A 94 -7.44 5.91 -6.79
CA ILE A 94 -7.24 4.80 -7.73
C ILE A 94 -8.56 4.42 -8.36
N GLU A 95 -8.58 4.31 -9.69
CA GLU A 95 -9.72 3.90 -10.49
C GLU A 95 -9.53 2.45 -10.96
N LEU A 96 -10.45 1.58 -10.61
CA LEU A 96 -10.50 0.24 -11.17
C LEU A 96 -11.33 0.27 -12.45
N ALA A 97 -10.83 -0.30 -13.53
CA ALA A 97 -11.53 -0.41 -14.81
C ALA A 97 -12.64 -1.46 -14.70
N TYR A 98 -13.65 -1.14 -13.92
CA TYR A 98 -14.79 -2.00 -13.60
C TYR A 98 -16.04 -1.17 -13.29
N PHE A 99 -17.15 -1.85 -13.01
CA PHE A 99 -18.43 -1.23 -12.67
C PHE A 99 -18.83 -1.60 -11.25
N ALA A 100 -19.30 -0.62 -10.48
CA ALA A 100 -19.71 -0.80 -9.09
C ALA A 100 -20.84 -1.84 -8.91
N SER A 101 -21.68 -2.01 -9.92
CA SER A 101 -22.81 -2.94 -9.94
C SER A 101 -22.46 -4.36 -10.36
N GLU A 102 -21.26 -4.62 -10.90
CA GLU A 102 -20.90 -5.89 -11.53
C GLU A 102 -20.13 -6.85 -10.61
N TRP A 103 -19.76 -6.44 -9.39
CA TRP A 103 -19.04 -7.31 -8.47
C TRP A 103 -19.79 -8.62 -8.16
N GLY A 104 -19.14 -9.73 -8.43
CA GLY A 104 -19.68 -11.09 -8.32
C GLY A 104 -20.11 -11.72 -9.64
N LEU A 105 -19.98 -11.01 -10.77
CA LEU A 105 -20.39 -11.50 -12.09
C LEU A 105 -19.24 -12.11 -12.90
N ASP A 106 -18.00 -11.69 -12.65
CA ASP A 106 -16.80 -12.14 -13.41
C ASP A 106 -15.61 -12.30 -12.48
N LYS A 107 -15.61 -13.40 -11.74
CA LYS A 107 -14.64 -13.66 -10.68
C LYS A 107 -13.19 -13.63 -11.15
N GLU A 108 -12.90 -14.10 -12.37
CA GLU A 108 -11.55 -14.13 -12.92
C GLU A 108 -11.04 -12.70 -13.15
N TYR A 109 -11.82 -11.86 -13.80
CA TYR A 109 -11.46 -10.46 -14.01
C TYR A 109 -11.38 -9.68 -12.69
N GLU A 110 -12.34 -9.90 -11.79
CA GLU A 110 -12.39 -9.26 -10.48
C GLU A 110 -11.15 -9.54 -9.64
N ASP A 111 -10.75 -10.81 -9.56
CA ASP A 111 -9.54 -11.20 -8.82
C ASP A 111 -8.28 -10.56 -9.43
N ALA A 112 -8.21 -10.47 -10.74
CA ALA A 112 -7.08 -9.87 -11.43
C ALA A 112 -7.03 -8.34 -11.24
N VAL A 113 -8.13 -7.61 -11.42
CA VAL A 113 -8.16 -6.14 -11.25
C VAL A 113 -7.93 -5.74 -9.79
N VAL A 114 -8.48 -6.50 -8.84
CA VAL A 114 -8.23 -6.30 -7.40
C VAL A 114 -6.77 -6.55 -7.05
N ALA A 115 -6.14 -7.57 -7.65
CA ALA A 115 -4.72 -7.84 -7.45
C ALA A 115 -3.81 -6.73 -8.01
N MET A 116 -4.18 -6.13 -9.15
CA MET A 116 -3.46 -4.99 -9.71
C MET A 116 -3.64 -3.73 -8.86
N ALA A 117 -4.87 -3.45 -8.39
CA ALA A 117 -5.14 -2.36 -7.47
C ALA A 117 -4.36 -2.52 -6.15
N ALA A 118 -4.37 -3.72 -5.56
CA ALA A 118 -3.60 -4.02 -4.35
C ALA A 118 -2.09 -3.87 -4.56
N LYS A 119 -1.59 -4.15 -5.75
CA LYS A 119 -0.18 -3.96 -6.09
C LYS A 119 0.22 -2.48 -6.06
N TRP A 120 -0.57 -1.61 -6.66
CA TRP A 120 -0.32 -0.17 -6.63
C TRP A 120 -0.47 0.38 -5.21
N CYS A 121 -1.52 0.01 -4.50
CA CYS A 121 -1.79 0.48 -3.15
C CYS A 121 -0.73 0.03 -2.13
N ALA A 122 -0.17 -1.17 -2.26
CA ALA A 122 0.88 -1.65 -1.36
C ALA A 122 2.13 -0.75 -1.37
N GLU A 123 2.49 -0.20 -2.54
CA GLU A 123 3.59 0.77 -2.65
C GLU A 123 3.27 2.07 -1.92
N LYS A 124 2.02 2.55 -2.02
CA LYS A 124 1.59 3.79 -1.37
C LYS A 124 1.41 3.63 0.14
N VAL A 125 0.94 2.47 0.59
CA VAL A 125 0.85 2.08 2.01
C VAL A 125 2.21 2.21 2.68
N GLU A 126 3.25 1.69 2.05
CA GLU A 126 4.61 1.76 2.57
C GLU A 126 5.17 3.19 2.52
N LEU A 127 5.03 3.87 1.37
CA LEU A 127 5.62 5.20 1.16
C LEU A 127 5.02 6.26 2.09
N TYR A 128 3.73 6.18 2.37
CA TYR A 128 2.98 7.18 3.15
C TYR A 128 2.52 6.68 4.51
N ASN A 129 2.97 5.49 4.93
CA ASN A 129 2.60 4.85 6.20
C ASN A 129 1.08 4.76 6.42
N ILE A 130 0.34 4.47 5.34
CA ILE A 130 -1.12 4.35 5.37
C ILE A 130 -1.50 3.00 5.98
N THR A 131 -2.39 2.97 6.97
CA THR A 131 -2.88 1.71 7.54
C THR A 131 -3.72 0.95 6.51
N PRO A 132 -3.41 -0.32 6.16
CA PRO A 132 -4.19 -1.09 5.17
C PRO A 132 -5.48 -1.63 5.79
N ARG A 133 -6.44 -0.73 6.03
CA ARG A 133 -7.79 -1.04 6.51
C ARG A 133 -8.82 -0.07 5.93
N ARG A 134 -10.06 -0.52 5.81
CA ARG A 134 -11.19 0.34 5.46
C ARG A 134 -11.54 1.25 6.64
N LEU A 135 -11.81 2.50 6.33
CA LEU A 135 -12.39 3.49 7.24
C LEU A 135 -13.85 3.74 6.89
N ASN A 136 -14.64 3.99 7.90
CA ASN A 136 -15.93 4.65 7.70
C ASN A 136 -15.75 6.18 7.67
N ARG A 137 -16.82 6.91 7.33
CA ARG A 137 -16.81 8.37 7.23
C ARG A 137 -16.40 9.06 8.53
N GLU A 138 -16.85 8.58 9.69
CA GLU A 138 -16.52 9.16 10.99
C GLU A 138 -15.03 9.05 11.29
N GLU A 139 -14.46 7.86 11.10
CA GLU A 139 -13.03 7.63 11.28
C GLU A 139 -12.19 8.50 10.33
N TRP A 140 -12.64 8.66 9.09
CA TRP A 140 -11.99 9.53 8.12
C TRP A 140 -11.98 10.98 8.57
N LEU A 141 -13.13 11.51 8.99
CA LEU A 141 -13.27 12.89 9.48
C LEU A 141 -12.51 13.12 10.78
N ALA A 142 -12.32 12.09 11.61
CA ALA A 142 -11.45 12.10 12.78
C ALA A 142 -9.94 12.07 12.45
N GLY A 143 -9.56 12.10 11.17
CA GLY A 143 -8.16 12.15 10.74
C GLY A 143 -7.42 10.82 10.75
N LYS A 144 -8.11 9.68 10.91
CA LYS A 144 -7.45 8.37 10.87
C LYS A 144 -6.95 8.07 9.46
N GLN A 145 -5.81 7.38 9.37
CA GLN A 145 -5.22 6.95 8.09
C GLN A 145 -5.77 5.61 7.64
N GLY A 146 -6.02 5.47 6.33
CA GLY A 146 -6.52 4.22 5.77
C GLY A 146 -7.11 4.38 4.37
N PHE A 147 -8.02 3.48 4.05
CA PHE A 147 -8.73 3.42 2.78
C PHE A 147 -10.21 3.77 2.97
N ILE A 148 -10.78 4.47 2.03
CA ILE A 148 -12.19 4.82 2.06
C ILE A 148 -12.80 4.71 0.66
N SER A 149 -14.09 4.40 0.58
CA SER A 149 -14.83 4.41 -0.68
C SER A 149 -15.27 5.82 -1.04
N HIS A 150 -15.46 6.07 -2.33
CA HIS A 150 -16.10 7.32 -2.76
C HIS A 150 -17.52 7.43 -2.22
N ALA A 151 -18.25 6.31 -2.22
CA ALA A 151 -19.60 6.24 -1.67
C ALA A 151 -19.70 6.70 -0.21
N GLU A 152 -18.69 6.44 0.63
CA GLU A 152 -18.70 6.90 2.02
C GLU A 152 -18.42 8.38 2.16
N LEU A 153 -17.63 8.97 1.27
CA LEU A 153 -17.32 10.41 1.29
C LEU A 153 -18.43 11.26 0.65
N ASP A 154 -19.14 10.70 -0.32
CA ASP A 154 -20.19 11.40 -1.07
C ASP A 154 -21.44 10.51 -1.32
N PRO A 155 -22.11 10.03 -0.24
CA PRO A 155 -23.15 9.00 -0.33
C PRO A 155 -24.40 9.42 -1.10
N SER A 156 -24.62 10.73 -1.27
CA SER A 156 -25.78 11.25 -2.01
C SER A 156 -25.63 11.17 -3.53
N ARG A 157 -24.39 10.98 -4.02
CA ARG A 157 -24.08 11.07 -5.46
C ARG A 157 -23.23 9.90 -6.00
N ARG A 158 -22.68 9.09 -5.12
CA ARG A 158 -21.70 8.07 -5.48
C ARG A 158 -22.02 6.72 -4.86
N THR A 159 -21.73 5.67 -5.63
CA THR A 159 -21.88 4.28 -5.20
C THR A 159 -20.57 3.50 -5.31
N ASP A 160 -19.57 4.07 -5.99
CA ASP A 160 -18.28 3.42 -6.22
C ASP A 160 -17.41 3.29 -4.94
N PRO A 161 -16.63 2.22 -4.81
CA PRO A 161 -16.41 1.14 -5.77
C PRO A 161 -17.50 0.06 -5.79
N GLY A 162 -18.61 0.22 -5.15
CA GLY A 162 -19.72 -0.73 -5.04
C GLY A 162 -19.79 -1.44 -3.69
N MET A 163 -21.00 -1.84 -3.30
CA MET A 163 -21.26 -2.48 -2.01
C MET A 163 -20.50 -3.83 -1.87
N ASN A 164 -20.41 -4.57 -2.97
CA ASN A 164 -19.79 -5.90 -3.03
C ASN A 164 -18.29 -5.86 -3.38
N PHE A 165 -17.64 -4.69 -3.34
CA PHE A 165 -16.19 -4.62 -3.53
C PHE A 165 -15.49 -5.50 -2.48
N PRO A 166 -14.57 -6.40 -2.87
CA PRO A 166 -13.98 -7.41 -1.99
C PRO A 166 -12.88 -6.84 -1.08
N TRP A 167 -13.24 -5.98 -0.12
CA TRP A 167 -12.30 -5.29 0.77
C TRP A 167 -11.36 -6.22 1.53
N GLU A 168 -11.86 -7.37 2.01
CA GLU A 168 -11.04 -8.33 2.77
C GLU A 168 -9.92 -8.92 1.90
N GLN A 169 -10.28 -9.42 0.71
CA GLN A 169 -9.31 -9.91 -0.28
C GLN A 169 -8.31 -8.83 -0.67
N PHE A 170 -8.79 -7.61 -0.92
CA PHE A 170 -7.96 -6.47 -1.28
C PHE A 170 -6.90 -6.17 -0.21
N PHE A 171 -7.29 -6.11 1.07
CA PHE A 171 -6.33 -5.87 2.16
C PHE A 171 -5.39 -7.04 2.42
N THR A 172 -5.86 -8.27 2.26
CA THR A 172 -5.00 -9.47 2.32
C THR A 172 -3.89 -9.41 1.27
N LEU A 173 -4.23 -8.99 0.04
CA LEU A 173 -3.26 -8.82 -1.04
C LEU A 173 -2.27 -7.68 -0.78
N ILE A 174 -2.73 -6.54 -0.24
CA ILE A 174 -1.86 -5.40 0.13
C ILE A 174 -0.85 -5.84 1.20
N LYS A 175 -1.32 -6.44 2.29
CA LYS A 175 -0.49 -6.92 3.40
C LYS A 175 0.50 -7.97 2.93
N GLY A 176 0.05 -8.95 2.13
CA GLY A 176 0.93 -9.99 1.59
C GLY A 176 2.03 -9.47 0.67
N LYS A 177 1.82 -8.35 -0.04
CA LYS A 177 2.86 -7.70 -0.85
C LYS A 177 3.84 -6.89 -0.01
N ALA A 178 3.35 -6.13 0.95
CA ALA A 178 4.18 -5.40 1.89
C ALA A 178 5.09 -6.37 2.66
N TYR A 179 4.53 -7.48 3.15
CA TYR A 179 5.27 -8.56 3.79
C TYR A 179 6.39 -9.13 2.89
N ARG A 180 6.07 -9.50 1.64
CA ARG A 180 7.07 -10.07 0.72
C ARG A 180 8.18 -9.09 0.38
N LYS A 181 7.85 -7.80 0.23
CA LYS A 181 8.86 -6.75 -0.04
C LYS A 181 9.75 -6.55 1.16
N ALA A 182 9.18 -6.42 2.36
CA ALA A 182 9.93 -6.28 3.60
C ALA A 182 10.85 -7.50 3.83
N LYS A 183 10.34 -8.72 3.60
CA LYS A 183 11.14 -9.96 3.68
C LYS A 183 12.31 -9.99 2.69
N ARG A 184 12.15 -9.39 1.49
CA ARG A 184 13.24 -9.27 0.50
C ARG A 184 14.28 -8.21 0.88
N GLN A 185 13.89 -7.18 1.61
CA GLN A 185 14.75 -6.07 2.05
C GLN A 185 15.41 -6.32 3.40
N ALA A 186 14.81 -7.17 4.24
CA ALA A 186 15.45 -7.60 5.47
C ALA A 186 16.74 -8.36 5.17
N PRO A 187 17.78 -8.18 5.99
CA PRO A 187 18.98 -8.97 5.87
C PRO A 187 18.64 -10.47 5.89
N LYS A 188 19.19 -11.22 4.94
CA LYS A 188 18.95 -12.65 4.89
C LYS A 188 19.45 -13.30 6.16
N TRP A 189 18.61 -14.09 6.81
CA TRP A 189 19.05 -14.90 7.93
C TRP A 189 20.11 -15.90 7.48
N GLN A 190 21.26 -15.93 8.20
CA GLN A 190 22.45 -16.69 7.79
C GLN A 190 22.43 -18.15 8.24
N GLY A 191 21.35 -18.61 8.90
CA GLY A 191 21.19 -19.99 9.33
C GLY A 191 21.65 -20.27 10.78
N ASN A 192 22.24 -19.30 11.46
CA ASN A 192 22.72 -19.45 12.82
C ASN A 192 21.62 -19.05 13.82
N VAL A 193 21.18 -19.98 14.64
CA VAL A 193 20.26 -19.68 15.74
C VAL A 193 21.07 -19.11 16.91
N PHE A 194 20.72 -17.88 17.36
CA PHE A 194 21.36 -17.27 18.52
C PHE A 194 20.65 -17.67 19.80
N TYR A 195 21.40 -18.15 20.77
CA TYR A 195 20.91 -18.51 22.11
C TYR A 195 21.99 -18.33 23.16
N VAL A 196 21.58 -18.26 24.42
CA VAL A 196 22.53 -18.13 25.53
C VAL A 196 23.26 -19.44 25.77
N MET A 197 24.56 -19.42 25.63
CA MET A 197 25.44 -20.55 25.93
C MET A 197 26.74 -20.06 26.58
N ALA A 198 27.58 -20.97 27.04
CA ALA A 198 28.90 -20.63 27.58
C ALA A 198 30.00 -21.35 26.76
N PRO A 199 30.95 -20.59 26.16
CA PRO A 199 31.03 -19.13 26.10
C PRO A 199 29.91 -18.55 25.25
N TYR A 200 29.57 -17.26 25.47
CA TYR A 200 28.51 -16.58 24.70
C TYR A 200 28.84 -16.57 23.21
N MET A 201 27.80 -16.78 22.40
CA MET A 201 27.88 -16.64 20.94
C MET A 201 28.32 -15.24 20.55
N ARG A 202 29.15 -15.14 19.50
CA ARG A 202 29.70 -13.87 18.99
C ARG A 202 29.65 -13.86 17.47
N GLY A 203 29.42 -12.70 16.89
CA GLY A 203 29.49 -12.53 15.44
C GLY A 203 28.79 -11.28 14.93
N PRO A 204 29.07 -10.91 13.67
CA PRO A 204 28.49 -9.76 13.00
C PRO A 204 26.97 -9.89 12.80
N ASP A 205 26.46 -11.10 12.66
CA ASP A 205 25.02 -11.38 12.56
C ASP A 205 24.29 -10.97 13.84
N ILE A 206 24.96 -11.16 15.01
CA ILE A 206 24.43 -10.78 16.32
C ILE A 206 24.44 -9.26 16.45
N GLU A 207 25.51 -8.57 16.01
CA GLU A 207 25.54 -7.09 15.95
C GLU A 207 24.38 -6.56 15.11
N GLN A 208 24.19 -7.10 13.92
CA GLN A 208 23.12 -6.71 13.02
C GLN A 208 21.73 -6.91 13.65
N TRP A 209 21.54 -8.04 14.35
CA TRP A 209 20.31 -8.32 15.05
C TRP A 209 20.10 -7.38 16.26
N GLN A 210 21.16 -7.12 17.04
CA GLN A 210 21.11 -6.22 18.21
C GLN A 210 20.75 -4.79 17.79
N ASP A 211 21.32 -4.29 16.70
CA ASP A 211 21.00 -2.97 16.13
C ASP A 211 19.52 -2.88 15.75
N ALA A 212 19.03 -3.85 15.00
CA ALA A 212 17.62 -3.93 14.60
C ALA A 212 16.66 -4.10 15.79
N ALA A 213 17.05 -4.93 16.77
CA ALA A 213 16.25 -5.18 17.97
C ALA A 213 16.08 -3.93 18.84
N GLY A 214 17.06 -3.04 18.83
CA GLY A 214 17.07 -1.80 19.64
C GLY A 214 17.12 -2.03 21.16
N GLY A 215 17.51 -1.01 21.91
CA GLY A 215 17.56 -1.07 23.37
C GLY A 215 18.63 -2.01 23.93
N LEU A 216 19.64 -2.36 23.14
CA LEU A 216 20.79 -3.20 23.49
C LEU A 216 22.10 -2.45 23.20
N THR A 217 23.18 -2.87 23.86
CA THR A 217 24.53 -2.60 23.37
C THR A 217 24.79 -3.47 22.15
N VAL A 218 25.22 -2.86 21.04
CA VAL A 218 25.57 -3.57 19.81
C VAL A 218 27.03 -4.00 19.93
N ASP A 219 27.27 -5.16 20.54
CA ASP A 219 28.59 -5.69 20.89
C ASP A 219 28.90 -7.04 20.23
N GLY A 220 27.95 -7.54 19.45
CA GLY A 220 28.03 -8.84 18.78
C GLY A 220 28.02 -10.03 19.73
N ILE A 221 27.59 -9.87 20.99
CA ILE A 221 27.58 -10.93 21.99
C ILE A 221 26.14 -11.28 22.38
N TYR A 222 25.72 -12.51 22.10
CA TYR A 222 24.38 -12.96 22.47
C TYR A 222 24.35 -13.44 23.94
N GLY A 223 24.18 -12.48 24.85
CA GLY A 223 24.10 -12.73 26.29
C GLY A 223 22.67 -12.68 26.84
N LYS A 224 22.56 -12.67 28.18
CA LYS A 224 21.27 -12.64 28.88
C LYS A 224 20.39 -11.44 28.51
N ASN A 225 20.98 -10.26 28.26
CA ASN A 225 20.21 -9.08 27.85
C ASN A 225 19.65 -9.25 26.42
N SER A 226 20.43 -9.84 25.51
CA SER A 226 19.97 -10.18 24.16
C SER A 226 18.79 -11.15 24.21
N ALA A 227 18.88 -12.21 25.00
CA ALA A 227 17.80 -13.17 25.17
C ALA A 227 16.53 -12.54 25.78
N LYS A 228 16.68 -11.66 26.77
CA LYS A 228 15.55 -10.91 27.35
C LYS A 228 14.86 -10.02 26.31
N ARG A 229 15.64 -9.32 25.48
CA ARG A 229 15.11 -8.50 24.38
C ARG A 229 14.44 -9.36 23.31
N CYS A 230 15.03 -10.51 22.98
CA CYS A 230 14.46 -11.50 22.07
C CYS A 230 13.07 -11.95 22.54
N MET A 231 12.92 -12.34 23.80
CA MET A 231 11.62 -12.74 24.35
C MET A 231 10.59 -11.61 24.28
N ALA A 232 11.00 -10.35 24.47
CA ALA A 232 10.08 -9.21 24.33
C ALA A 232 9.58 -9.04 22.87
N ILE A 233 10.46 -9.21 21.90
CA ILE A 233 10.10 -9.20 20.47
C ILE A 233 9.18 -10.38 20.15
N GLN A 234 9.54 -11.58 20.58
CA GLN A 234 8.72 -12.78 20.40
C GLN A 234 7.31 -12.59 20.96
N LYS A 235 7.20 -12.03 22.17
CA LYS A 235 5.91 -11.73 22.80
C LYS A 235 5.08 -10.77 21.95
N SER A 236 5.66 -9.65 21.50
CA SER A 236 4.96 -8.65 20.71
C SER A 236 4.55 -9.16 19.32
N SER A 237 5.25 -10.20 18.82
CA SER A 237 5.01 -10.81 17.50
C SER A 237 4.20 -12.11 17.57
N GLY A 238 3.69 -12.48 18.74
CA GLY A 238 2.91 -13.74 18.90
C GLY A 238 3.73 -15.02 18.75
N LEU A 239 5.06 -14.95 18.87
CA LEU A 239 5.96 -16.09 18.75
C LEU A 239 6.20 -16.78 20.11
N VAL A 240 6.70 -18.02 20.07
CA VAL A 240 7.15 -18.72 21.27
C VAL A 240 8.29 -17.95 21.94
N GLN A 241 8.15 -17.64 23.25
CA GLN A 241 9.10 -16.84 24.00
C GLN A 241 10.23 -17.72 24.57
N ASP A 242 11.05 -18.28 23.70
CA ASP A 242 12.18 -19.15 24.06
C ASP A 242 13.51 -18.41 24.21
N GLY A 243 13.54 -17.12 23.83
CA GLY A 243 14.75 -16.31 23.87
C GLY A 243 15.80 -16.70 22.84
N MET A 244 15.40 -17.43 21.79
CA MET A 244 16.28 -17.83 20.69
C MET A 244 15.92 -17.06 19.42
N VAL A 245 16.93 -16.55 18.73
CA VAL A 245 16.74 -15.89 17.44
C VAL A 245 16.90 -16.92 16.33
N GLY A 246 15.80 -17.53 15.93
CA GLY A 246 15.68 -18.33 14.72
C GLY A 246 15.12 -17.47 13.56
N PRO A 247 14.77 -18.08 12.41
CA PRO A 247 14.31 -17.34 11.23
C PRO A 247 13.05 -16.51 11.51
N GLN A 248 12.08 -17.02 12.24
CA GLN A 248 10.86 -16.27 12.57
C GLN A 248 11.16 -15.03 13.43
N THR A 249 11.95 -15.20 14.51
CA THR A 249 12.35 -14.10 15.38
C THR A 249 13.25 -13.11 14.65
N TRP A 250 14.16 -13.57 13.77
CA TRP A 250 14.97 -12.71 12.91
C TRP A 250 14.09 -11.79 12.09
N TYR A 251 13.18 -12.34 11.29
CA TYR A 251 12.31 -11.53 10.45
C TYR A 251 11.36 -10.64 11.25
N ALA A 252 10.82 -11.12 12.36
CA ALA A 252 9.98 -10.33 13.26
C ALA A 252 10.73 -9.10 13.83
N THR A 253 12.04 -9.23 14.11
CA THR A 253 12.88 -8.12 14.56
C THR A 253 12.95 -7.00 13.53
N PHE A 254 12.89 -7.34 12.23
CA PHE A 254 12.82 -6.36 11.13
C PHE A 254 11.37 -5.95 10.77
N GLY A 255 10.41 -6.18 11.65
CA GLY A 255 9.01 -5.79 11.45
C GLY A 255 8.20 -6.72 10.53
N ILE A 256 8.70 -7.94 10.30
CA ILE A 256 8.08 -8.92 9.41
C ILE A 256 7.55 -10.08 10.24
N VAL A 257 6.24 -10.16 10.46
CA VAL A 257 5.56 -11.25 11.15
C VAL A 257 4.73 -12.03 10.14
N GLU A 258 4.89 -13.36 10.10
CA GLU A 258 3.99 -14.23 9.33
C GLU A 258 2.68 -14.36 10.12
N GLU A 259 1.55 -14.08 9.44
CA GLU A 259 0.19 -14.34 9.97
C GLU A 259 -0.09 -15.84 9.93
#